data_0a7d1aa3f16b293a0af1a43f72aef988
#
_entry.id   0a7d1aa3f16b293a0af1a43f72aef988
#
_cell.length_a   1.000
_cell.length_b   1.000
_cell.length_c   1.000
_cell.angle_alpha   90.00
_cell.angle_beta   90.00
_cell.angle_gamma   90.00
#
_symmetry.space_group_name_H-M   'P 1'
#
loop_
_entity.id
_entity.type
_entity.pdbx_description
1 polymer ?
#
loop_
_entity_poly.entity_id
_entity_poly.type
_entity_poly.pdbx_seq_one_letter_code
_entity_poly.pdbx_strand_id
1 'polypeptide(L)'
;MNGVYLLESGIAFVVGDAGTILKSTDAGATWAPLMSGTKNILHGVYFFDGNQGIAVGDQGLILRTTDGGAMWQSVTSGVEDALRSVFSSGTNGILGGDSQAILYSTDSGASWQISQSGFSAAVFQALIC
;
A
#
# COMPACT_ATOMS: atom_id res chain seq x y z
N MET A 1 14.82 -0.88 -1.07
CA MET A 1 13.60 -1.49 -0.52
C MET A 1 12.96 -0.56 0.49
N ASN A 2 11.68 -0.27 0.29
CA ASN A 2 11.00 0.71 1.14
C ASN A 2 9.87 0.10 1.94
N GLY A 3 9.23 -0.98 1.46
CA GLY A 3 8.15 -1.63 2.16
C GLY A 3 8.19 -3.12 1.97
N VAL A 4 7.71 -3.84 2.99
CA VAL A 4 7.64 -5.30 2.96
C VAL A 4 6.36 -5.75 3.64
N TYR A 5 5.75 -6.81 3.13
CA TYR A 5 4.59 -7.43 3.72
C TYR A 5 4.70 -8.95 3.62
N LEU A 6 4.48 -9.64 4.72
CA LEU A 6 4.56 -11.10 4.80
C LEU A 6 3.19 -11.66 5.13
N LEU A 7 2.72 -12.57 4.29
CA LEU A 7 1.50 -13.33 4.52
C LEU A 7 1.86 -14.64 5.22
N GLU A 8 0.89 -15.21 5.95
CA GLU A 8 1.14 -16.42 6.76
C GLU A 8 1.53 -17.64 5.93
N SER A 9 1.13 -17.66 4.66
CA SER A 9 1.40 -18.80 3.78
C SER A 9 2.84 -18.83 3.25
N GLY A 10 3.71 -17.92 3.70
CA GLY A 10 5.07 -17.82 3.16
C GLY A 10 5.17 -16.94 1.93
N ILE A 11 4.09 -16.29 1.55
CA ILE A 11 4.11 -15.32 0.48
C ILE A 11 4.51 -13.96 1.03
N ALA A 12 5.47 -13.31 0.38
CA ALA A 12 5.94 -12.00 0.81
C ALA A 12 6.04 -11.06 -0.39
N PHE A 13 5.89 -9.77 -0.13
CA PHE A 13 6.00 -8.74 -1.13
C PHE A 13 6.96 -7.66 -0.65
N VAL A 14 7.77 -7.15 -1.56
CA VAL A 14 8.69 -6.03 -1.30
C VAL A 14 8.44 -4.99 -2.37
N VAL A 15 8.39 -3.74 -1.96
CA VAL A 15 8.26 -2.62 -2.88
C VAL A 15 9.41 -1.64 -2.68
N GLY A 16 9.73 -0.90 -3.70
CA GLY A 16 10.87 -0.02 -3.66
C GLY A 16 10.93 0.98 -4.78
N ASP A 17 12.13 1.41 -5.11
CA ASP A 17 12.39 2.46 -6.08
C ASP A 17 12.00 2.02 -7.50
N ALA A 18 11.70 3.00 -8.33
CA ALA A 18 11.40 2.79 -9.76
C ALA A 18 10.23 1.83 -9.98
N GLY A 19 9.25 1.84 -9.06
CA GLY A 19 8.06 1.00 -9.19
C GLY A 19 8.32 -0.48 -8.97
N THR A 20 9.38 -0.82 -8.27
CA THR A 20 9.75 -2.21 -8.02
C THR A 20 8.73 -2.89 -7.11
N ILE A 21 8.20 -4.04 -7.54
CA ILE A 21 7.42 -4.95 -6.71
C ILE A 21 8.02 -6.35 -6.91
N LEU A 22 8.42 -6.97 -5.82
CA LEU A 22 8.95 -8.34 -5.83
C LEU A 22 8.04 -9.23 -5.00
N LYS A 23 7.85 -10.46 -5.45
CA LYS A 23 7.04 -11.44 -4.74
C LYS A 23 7.87 -12.69 -4.48
N SER A 24 7.75 -13.21 -3.27
CA SER A 24 8.31 -14.49 -2.88
C SER A 24 7.18 -15.45 -2.52
N THR A 25 7.32 -16.72 -2.85
CA THR A 25 6.39 -17.77 -2.45
C THR A 25 7.06 -18.81 -1.56
N ASP A 26 8.31 -18.56 -1.14
CA ASP A 26 9.10 -19.49 -0.35
C ASP A 26 9.73 -18.78 0.87
N ALA A 27 8.95 -17.91 1.48
CA ALA A 27 9.31 -17.19 2.71
C ALA A 27 10.56 -16.31 2.56
N GLY A 28 10.77 -15.78 1.35
CA GLY A 28 11.87 -14.86 1.09
C GLY A 28 13.13 -15.49 0.55
N ALA A 29 13.11 -16.80 0.29
CA ALA A 29 14.29 -17.46 -0.24
C ALA A 29 14.59 -17.07 -1.70
N THR A 30 13.53 -16.91 -2.50
CA THR A 30 13.65 -16.43 -3.87
C THR A 30 12.59 -15.38 -4.16
N TRP A 31 12.89 -14.46 -5.08
CA TRP A 31 12.01 -13.34 -5.41
C TRP A 31 11.83 -13.23 -6.91
N ALA A 32 10.62 -12.91 -7.32
CA ALA A 32 10.30 -12.69 -8.72
C ALA A 32 9.72 -11.28 -8.90
N PRO A 33 10.13 -10.54 -9.93
CA PRO A 33 9.60 -9.19 -10.15
C PRO A 33 8.19 -9.27 -10.72
N LEU A 34 7.36 -8.31 -10.30
CA LEU A 34 6.00 -8.13 -10.82
C LEU A 34 5.94 -6.79 -11.54
N MET A 35 5.00 -6.68 -12.48
CA MET A 35 4.81 -5.43 -13.21
C MET A 35 3.89 -4.52 -12.43
N SER A 36 4.42 -3.39 -11.98
CA SER A 36 3.62 -2.40 -11.27
C SER A 36 2.92 -1.42 -12.22
N GLY A 37 3.47 -1.22 -13.40
CA GLY A 37 2.97 -0.24 -14.34
C GLY A 37 3.39 1.19 -14.05
N THR A 38 4.28 1.40 -13.10
CA THR A 38 4.75 2.73 -12.72
C THR A 38 6.26 2.74 -12.54
N LYS A 39 6.85 3.92 -12.60
CA LYS A 39 8.26 4.14 -12.26
C LYS A 39 8.42 4.93 -10.97
N ASN A 40 7.31 5.26 -10.32
CA ASN A 40 7.36 6.01 -9.07
C ASN A 40 7.92 5.15 -7.95
N ILE A 41 8.54 5.81 -6.97
CA ILE A 41 9.01 5.12 -5.78
C ILE A 41 7.80 4.63 -5.00
N LEU A 42 7.80 3.35 -4.63
CA LEU A 42 6.78 2.76 -3.78
C LEU A 42 7.31 2.70 -2.35
N HIS A 43 6.49 3.14 -1.41
CA HIS A 43 6.89 3.28 -0.01
C HIS A 43 6.27 2.24 0.91
N GLY A 44 5.10 1.70 0.56
CA GLY A 44 4.42 0.76 1.42
C GLY A 44 3.60 -0.24 0.63
N VAL A 45 3.39 -1.41 1.22
CA VAL A 45 2.57 -2.46 0.65
C VAL A 45 1.80 -3.13 1.77
N TYR A 46 0.54 -3.50 1.50
CA TYR A 46 -0.31 -4.15 2.47
C TYR A 46 -1.33 -5.03 1.74
N PHE A 47 -1.63 -6.18 2.33
CA PHE A 47 -2.65 -7.07 1.79
C PHE A 47 -3.79 -7.22 2.79
N PHE A 48 -5.01 -7.04 2.31
CA PHE A 48 -6.22 -7.24 3.11
C PHE A 48 -6.52 -8.73 3.27
N ASP A 49 -6.18 -9.51 2.24
CA ASP A 49 -6.27 -10.98 2.26
C ASP A 49 -5.24 -11.52 1.27
N GLY A 50 -5.30 -12.80 0.94
CA GLY A 50 -4.33 -13.42 0.04
C GLY A 50 -4.38 -12.91 -1.40
N ASN A 51 -5.48 -12.28 -1.80
CA ASN A 51 -5.69 -11.82 -3.17
C ASN A 51 -5.72 -10.31 -3.29
N GLN A 52 -6.24 -9.60 -2.31
CA GLN A 52 -6.44 -8.15 -2.39
C GLN A 52 -5.39 -7.41 -1.61
N GLY A 53 -4.69 -6.51 -2.28
CA GLY A 53 -3.65 -5.72 -1.65
C GLY A 53 -3.46 -4.38 -2.32
N ILE A 54 -2.69 -3.52 -1.67
CA ILE A 54 -2.34 -2.21 -2.22
C ILE A 54 -0.85 -1.94 -2.03
N ALA A 55 -0.31 -1.14 -2.93
CA ALA A 55 1.02 -0.56 -2.80
C ALA A 55 0.88 0.95 -2.99
N VAL A 56 1.58 1.71 -2.18
CA VAL A 56 1.47 3.17 -2.19
C VAL A 56 2.84 3.80 -2.36
N GLY A 57 2.87 5.00 -2.92
CA GLY A 57 4.14 5.64 -3.22
C GLY A 57 4.04 7.13 -3.48
N ASP A 58 5.04 7.65 -4.17
CA ASP A 58 5.17 9.08 -4.49
C ASP A 58 4.00 9.58 -5.31
N GLN A 59 3.73 10.88 -5.17
CA GLN A 59 2.71 11.58 -5.95
C GLN A 59 1.30 11.04 -5.74
N GLY A 60 1.03 10.54 -4.54
CA GLY A 60 -0.30 10.03 -4.19
C GLY A 60 -0.66 8.75 -4.90
N LEU A 61 0.33 7.99 -5.36
CA LEU A 61 0.08 6.77 -6.11
C LEU A 61 -0.46 5.67 -5.21
N ILE A 62 -1.57 5.07 -5.63
CA ILE A 62 -2.12 3.86 -5.03
C ILE A 62 -2.25 2.82 -6.14
N LEU A 63 -1.65 1.68 -5.96
CA LEU A 63 -1.84 0.53 -6.83
C LEU A 63 -2.62 -0.53 -6.08
N ARG A 64 -3.55 -1.19 -6.75
CA ARG A 64 -4.38 -2.22 -6.15
C ARG A 64 -4.31 -3.50 -6.97
N THR A 65 -4.22 -4.61 -6.28
CA THR A 65 -4.32 -5.93 -6.89
C THR A 65 -5.49 -6.70 -6.29
N THR A 66 -6.13 -7.53 -7.10
CA THR A 66 -7.20 -8.43 -6.68
C THR A 66 -6.89 -9.89 -7.00
N ASP A 67 -5.70 -10.17 -7.49
CA ASP A 67 -5.30 -11.49 -7.95
C ASP A 67 -3.93 -11.91 -7.38
N GLY A 68 -3.66 -11.50 -6.15
CA GLY A 68 -2.44 -11.91 -5.46
C GLY A 68 -1.19 -11.25 -5.98
N GLY A 69 -1.33 -10.11 -6.66
CA GLY A 69 -0.18 -9.37 -7.15
C GLY A 69 0.17 -9.63 -8.61
N ALA A 70 -0.60 -10.48 -9.31
CA ALA A 70 -0.32 -10.76 -10.72
C ALA A 70 -0.53 -9.52 -11.59
N MET A 71 -1.55 -8.72 -11.27
CA MET A 71 -1.81 -7.46 -11.95
C MET A 71 -2.10 -6.36 -10.95
N TRP A 72 -1.61 -5.16 -11.22
CA TRP A 72 -1.79 -3.99 -10.38
C TRP A 72 -2.41 -2.87 -11.21
N GLN A 73 -3.38 -2.18 -10.62
CA GLN A 73 -4.07 -1.07 -11.26
C GLN A 73 -4.01 0.14 -10.36
N SER A 74 -3.86 1.32 -10.96
CA SER A 74 -3.86 2.55 -10.18
C SER A 74 -5.26 2.91 -9.72
N VAL A 75 -5.34 3.38 -8.48
CA VAL A 75 -6.58 3.86 -7.86
C VAL A 75 -6.38 5.33 -7.54
N THR A 76 -7.41 6.13 -7.81
CA THR A 76 -7.34 7.57 -7.56
C THR A 76 -7.28 7.85 -6.07
N SER A 77 -6.26 8.55 -5.62
CA SER A 77 -6.14 8.96 -4.22
C SER A 77 -6.73 10.33 -3.96
N GLY A 78 -6.69 11.21 -4.94
CA GLY A 78 -7.12 12.58 -4.78
C GLY A 78 -6.06 13.51 -4.17
N VAL A 79 -4.87 12.99 -3.90
CA VAL A 79 -3.77 13.78 -3.35
C VAL A 79 -2.53 13.61 -4.23
N GLU A 80 -1.60 14.56 -4.11
CA GLU A 80 -0.33 14.49 -4.83
C GLU A 80 0.84 14.23 -3.90
N ASP A 81 0.60 14.21 -2.60
CA ASP A 81 1.65 13.97 -1.62
C ASP A 81 2.05 12.51 -1.61
N ALA A 82 3.30 12.24 -1.27
CA ALA A 82 3.77 10.87 -1.15
C ALA A 82 3.00 10.14 -0.06
N LEU A 83 2.53 8.94 -0.36
CA LEU A 83 1.87 8.07 0.60
C LEU A 83 2.90 7.07 1.11
N ARG A 84 3.04 6.96 2.43
CA ARG A 84 4.16 6.24 3.03
C ARG A 84 3.76 5.11 3.93
N SER A 85 2.57 5.18 4.50
CA SER A 85 2.14 4.19 5.49
C SER A 85 0.77 3.67 5.16
N VAL A 86 0.54 2.39 5.42
CA VAL A 86 -0.76 1.78 5.25
C VAL A 86 -1.04 0.87 6.44
N PHE A 87 -2.29 0.92 6.89
CA PHE A 87 -2.78 0.09 7.98
C PHE A 87 -4.20 -0.34 7.62
N SER A 88 -4.57 -1.57 7.95
CA SER A 88 -5.92 -2.01 7.68
C SER A 88 -6.44 -2.91 8.80
N SER A 89 -7.77 -3.00 8.85
CA SER A 89 -8.48 -3.90 9.74
C SER A 89 -9.72 -4.38 8.98
N GLY A 90 -9.75 -5.67 8.65
CA GLY A 90 -10.82 -6.21 7.81
C GLY A 90 -10.82 -5.58 6.43
N THR A 91 -11.93 -4.95 6.04
CA THR A 91 -12.05 -4.26 4.75
C THR A 91 -11.74 -2.77 4.84
N ASN A 92 -11.40 -2.28 6.02
CA ASN A 92 -11.08 -0.87 6.24
C ASN A 92 -9.60 -0.65 6.12
N GLY A 93 -9.20 0.45 5.49
CA GLY A 93 -7.80 0.81 5.36
C GLY A 93 -7.58 2.28 5.63
N ILE A 94 -6.39 2.61 6.13
CA ILE A 94 -5.97 3.99 6.36
C ILE A 94 -4.60 4.16 5.74
N LEU A 95 -4.44 5.22 4.96
CA LEU A 95 -3.16 5.62 4.38
C LEU A 95 -2.72 6.93 4.99
N GLY A 96 -1.44 7.02 5.27
CA GLY A 96 -0.82 8.25 5.73
C GLY A 96 0.31 8.66 4.82
N GLY A 97 0.53 9.95 4.69
CA GLY A 97 1.55 10.47 3.82
C GLY A 97 2.09 11.81 4.27
N ASP A 98 2.81 12.45 3.37
CA ASP A 98 3.39 13.77 3.60
C ASP A 98 2.28 14.82 3.75
N SER A 99 2.62 15.93 4.39
CA SER A 99 1.70 17.06 4.58
C SER A 99 0.43 16.66 5.33
N GLN A 100 0.52 15.66 6.21
CA GLN A 100 -0.61 15.16 7.00
C GLN A 100 -1.74 14.60 6.14
N ALA A 101 -1.43 14.11 4.95
CA ALA A 101 -2.42 13.45 4.11
C ALA A 101 -2.89 12.17 4.79
N ILE A 102 -4.20 12.02 4.95
CA ILE A 102 -4.83 10.83 5.51
C ILE A 102 -5.96 10.42 4.59
N LEU A 103 -5.93 9.18 4.14
CA LEU A 103 -6.95 8.61 3.28
C LEU A 103 -7.54 7.38 3.97
N TYR A 104 -8.80 7.11 3.72
CA TYR A 104 -9.42 5.90 4.24
C TYR A 104 -10.24 5.19 3.17
N SER A 105 -10.39 3.89 3.35
CA SER A 105 -11.18 3.02 2.50
C SER A 105 -12.01 2.09 3.36
N THR A 106 -13.21 1.76 2.89
CA THR A 106 -14.09 0.80 3.56
C THR A 106 -14.42 -0.40 2.66
N ASP A 107 -13.75 -0.51 1.51
CA ASP A 107 -14.04 -1.52 0.51
C ASP A 107 -12.77 -2.24 0.04
N SER A 108 -11.87 -2.53 0.97
CA SER A 108 -10.62 -3.27 0.72
C SER A 108 -9.72 -2.54 -0.29
N GLY A 109 -9.73 -1.22 -0.25
CA GLY A 109 -8.84 -0.43 -1.08
C GLY A 109 -9.36 -0.15 -2.48
N ALA A 110 -10.59 -0.52 -2.81
CA ALA A 110 -11.16 -0.27 -4.13
C ALA A 110 -11.39 1.21 -4.37
N SER A 111 -11.73 1.96 -3.33
CA SER A 111 -11.85 3.41 -3.40
C SER A 111 -11.31 4.03 -2.13
N TRP A 112 -10.83 5.26 -2.23
CA TRP A 112 -10.22 5.97 -1.12
C TRP A 112 -10.80 7.37 -1.03
N GLN A 113 -10.97 7.85 0.19
CA GLN A 113 -11.47 9.18 0.46
C GLN A 113 -10.50 9.91 1.36
N ILE A 114 -10.36 11.20 1.13
CA ILE A 114 -9.49 12.04 1.94
C ILE A 114 -10.21 12.29 3.26
N SER A 115 -9.54 11.95 4.36
CA SER A 115 -10.04 12.28 5.67
C SER A 115 -9.81 13.75 5.92
N GLN A 116 -10.87 14.47 6.21
CA GLN A 116 -10.75 15.88 6.49
C GLN A 116 -10.03 16.11 7.81
N SER A 117 -9.39 17.24 7.87
CA SER A 117 -8.61 17.71 8.99
C SER A 117 -9.29 17.52 10.34
N GLY A 118 -8.49 17.50 11.38
CA GLY A 118 -8.90 17.27 12.75
C GLY A 118 -8.04 16.22 13.41
N PHE A 119 -7.30 15.47 12.62
CA PHE A 119 -6.32 14.55 13.17
C PHE A 119 -5.01 15.27 13.41
N SER A 120 -4.54 15.21 14.64
CA SER A 120 -3.20 15.67 14.95
C SER A 120 -2.21 14.54 14.62
N ALA A 121 -0.92 14.89 14.57
CA ALA A 121 0.11 13.89 14.36
C ALA A 121 0.08 12.82 15.46
N ALA A 122 -0.28 13.19 16.69
CA ALA A 122 -0.37 12.24 17.79
C ALA A 122 -1.49 11.23 17.57
N VAL A 123 -2.64 11.68 17.06
CA VAL A 123 -3.75 10.77 16.75
C VAL A 123 -3.35 9.83 15.62
N PHE A 124 -2.69 10.37 14.59
CA PHE A 124 -2.24 9.56 13.47
C PHE A 124 -1.29 8.45 13.94
N GLN A 125 -0.33 8.79 14.80
CA GLN A 125 0.58 7.79 15.35
C GLN A 125 -0.13 6.71 16.13
N ALA A 126 -1.16 7.07 16.88
CA ALA A 126 -1.94 6.09 17.64
C ALA A 126 -2.67 5.12 16.74
N LEU A 127 -3.09 5.57 15.54
CA LEU A 127 -3.79 4.70 14.60
C LEU A 127 -2.88 3.68 13.93
N ILE A 128 -1.60 4.00 13.77
CA ILE A 128 -0.67 3.15 13.03
C ILE A 128 0.36 2.44 13.91
N CYS A 129 0.31 2.63 15.21
CA CYS A 129 1.21 1.96 16.15
C CYS A 129 0.66 0.62 16.61
#